data_7c4545531dfcaed7b8625e9e88dcd2b8
#
_entry.id   7c4545531dfcaed7b8625e9e88dcd2b8
#
_cell.length_a   1.000
_cell.length_b   1.000
_cell.length_c   1.000
_cell.angle_alpha   90.00
_cell.angle_beta   90.00
_cell.angle_gamma   90.00
#
_symmetry.space_group_name_H-M   'P 1'
#
loop_
_entity.id
_entity.type
_entity.pdbx_description
1 polymer ?
#
loop_
_entity_poly.entity_id
_entity_poly.type
_entity_poly.pdbx_seq_one_letter_code
_entity_poly.pdbx_strand_id
1 'polypeptide(L)'
;MKRFLLASILVLPILLAAVACKGNDNTNPPTMPNDECLICGAPLEYLQQDTLMECAICHKQELSKTRCTKGHYVCNECHMEGMDSIIALCLDETSQDPIAILEKMMSQPFCHMHGPEHHVLVGAALLVAYNNALLSQTDSSQLDLPSALLEVMSRGRQVPGGACGYMGACGADISTGIFMSVVTRNNPFATDSWRLSNLMTARALEQVALNGGPRCCKRDSYLSVLTAVDFVKEHLGVSMEKATVTCSRSQINNQCIGKRCPFSPIHNQQ
;
A
#
# COMPACT_ATOMS: atom_id res chain seq x y z
N MET A 1 40.39 -0.12 -64.73
CA MET A 1 39.41 -1.18 -64.55
C MET A 1 39.27 -1.46 -63.07
N LYS A 2 38.26 -0.89 -62.43
CA LYS A 2 37.97 -1.12 -61.00
C LYS A 2 36.81 -2.09 -60.93
N ARG A 3 37.06 -3.27 -60.35
CA ARG A 3 36.03 -4.29 -60.09
C ARG A 3 35.26 -3.93 -58.81
N PHE A 4 33.95 -3.72 -58.94
CA PHE A 4 33.05 -3.61 -57.82
C PHE A 4 32.65 -5.01 -57.35
N LEU A 5 32.94 -5.38 -56.09
CA LEU A 5 32.36 -6.56 -55.43
C LEU A 5 31.02 -6.15 -54.87
N LEU A 6 29.95 -6.76 -55.39
CA LEU A 6 28.64 -6.72 -54.73
C LEU A 6 28.63 -7.73 -53.56
N ALA A 7 28.50 -7.22 -52.35
CA ALA A 7 28.20 -8.06 -51.18
C ALA A 7 26.70 -8.28 -51.09
N SER A 8 26.27 -9.51 -51.34
CA SER A 8 24.87 -9.91 -51.12
C SER A 8 24.58 -10.07 -49.63
N ILE A 9 23.75 -9.16 -49.08
CA ILE A 9 23.26 -9.28 -47.73
C ILE A 9 22.10 -10.28 -47.71
N LEU A 10 22.36 -11.45 -47.12
CA LEU A 10 21.34 -12.47 -46.85
C LEU A 10 20.49 -11.97 -45.67
N VAL A 11 19.25 -11.52 -45.94
CA VAL A 11 18.27 -11.20 -44.90
C VAL A 11 17.59 -12.52 -44.51
N LEU A 12 17.94 -13.01 -43.33
CA LEU A 12 17.31 -14.15 -42.70
C LEU A 12 15.98 -13.71 -42.08
N PRO A 13 14.83 -14.29 -42.46
CA PRO A 13 13.58 -13.92 -41.79
C PRO A 13 13.57 -14.53 -40.39
N ILE A 14 13.53 -13.65 -39.37
CA ILE A 14 13.26 -14.03 -37.98
C ILE A 14 11.78 -14.40 -37.90
N LEU A 15 11.49 -15.68 -37.82
CA LEU A 15 10.15 -16.21 -37.53
C LEU A 15 9.87 -15.90 -36.04
N LEU A 16 9.11 -14.85 -35.77
CA LEU A 16 8.52 -14.66 -34.44
C LEU A 16 7.43 -15.72 -34.26
N ALA A 17 7.76 -16.78 -33.52
CA ALA A 17 6.76 -17.70 -32.99
C ALA A 17 5.97 -16.99 -31.93
N ALA A 18 4.78 -16.49 -32.25
CA ALA A 18 3.80 -16.04 -31.26
C ALA A 18 3.35 -17.28 -30.47
N VAL A 19 3.87 -17.42 -29.26
CA VAL A 19 3.33 -18.38 -28.28
C VAL A 19 1.98 -17.82 -27.83
N ALA A 20 0.92 -18.24 -28.52
CA ALA A 20 -0.44 -18.01 -28.06
C ALA A 20 -0.67 -18.86 -26.80
N CYS A 21 -0.54 -18.28 -25.64
CA CYS A 21 -1.10 -18.84 -24.41
C CYS A 21 -2.63 -18.94 -24.59
N LYS A 22 -3.13 -20.11 -24.98
CA LYS A 22 -4.55 -20.43 -24.87
C LYS A 22 -4.87 -20.52 -23.38
N GLY A 23 -5.22 -19.39 -22.78
CA GLY A 23 -5.92 -19.35 -21.52
C GLY A 23 -7.28 -20.01 -21.72
N ASN A 24 -7.55 -21.05 -20.93
CA ASN A 24 -8.86 -21.70 -20.89
C ASN A 24 -9.79 -20.79 -20.07
N ASP A 25 -10.32 -19.71 -20.69
CA ASP A 25 -11.23 -18.76 -20.08
C ASP A 25 -12.67 -19.31 -20.02
N ASN A 26 -12.84 -20.35 -19.22
CA ASN A 26 -14.15 -20.79 -18.75
C ASN A 26 -14.15 -20.83 -17.21
N THR A 27 -13.62 -19.79 -16.58
CA THR A 27 -13.93 -19.50 -15.18
C THR A 27 -14.78 -18.25 -15.16
N ASN A 28 -16.06 -18.38 -14.76
CA ASN A 28 -16.79 -17.24 -14.23
C ASN A 28 -15.82 -16.49 -13.31
N PRO A 29 -15.72 -15.14 -13.39
CA PRO A 29 -14.87 -14.40 -12.49
C PRO A 29 -15.20 -14.88 -11.08
N PRO A 30 -14.20 -15.21 -10.24
CA PRO A 30 -14.48 -15.65 -8.88
C PRO A 30 -15.37 -14.59 -8.27
N THR A 31 -16.52 -15.02 -7.75
CA THR A 31 -17.43 -14.14 -7.02
C THR A 31 -16.59 -13.48 -5.93
N MET A 32 -16.32 -12.19 -6.10
CA MET A 32 -15.51 -11.42 -5.16
C MET A 32 -16.14 -11.55 -3.79
N PRO A 33 -15.42 -12.01 -2.75
CA PRO A 33 -15.96 -12.04 -1.40
C PRO A 33 -16.35 -10.61 -1.00
N ASN A 34 -17.49 -10.49 -0.34
CA ASN A 34 -18.18 -9.25 -0.03
C ASN A 34 -17.31 -8.28 0.77
N ASP A 35 -16.82 -7.22 0.14
CA ASP A 35 -16.51 -6.00 0.86
C ASP A 35 -17.82 -5.38 1.28
N GLU A 36 -17.97 -5.07 2.53
CA GLU A 36 -19.24 -4.60 3.07
C GLU A 36 -19.35 -3.07 2.97
N CYS A 37 -20.50 -2.61 2.55
CA CYS A 37 -20.84 -1.19 2.51
C CYS A 37 -20.94 -0.62 3.93
N LEU A 38 -20.24 0.49 4.20
CA LEU A 38 -20.28 1.19 5.49
C LEU A 38 -21.69 1.68 5.88
N ILE A 39 -22.60 1.83 4.90
CA ILE A 39 -23.96 2.32 5.13
C ILE A 39 -24.94 1.19 5.41
N CYS A 40 -24.86 0.07 4.69
CA CYS A 40 -25.90 -0.96 4.72
C CYS A 40 -25.39 -2.40 4.74
N GLY A 41 -24.09 -2.63 4.86
CA GLY A 41 -23.47 -3.95 4.87
C GLY A 41 -23.62 -4.75 3.57
N ALA A 42 -24.11 -4.15 2.48
CA ALA A 42 -24.24 -4.86 1.21
C ALA A 42 -22.87 -5.00 0.52
N PRO A 43 -22.68 -6.04 -0.32
CA PRO A 43 -21.46 -6.23 -1.09
C PRO A 43 -21.10 -5.02 -1.94
N LEU A 44 -19.79 -4.76 -2.12
CA LEU A 44 -19.31 -3.75 -3.06
C LEU A 44 -19.25 -4.33 -4.47
N GLU A 45 -19.51 -3.47 -5.46
CA GLU A 45 -19.29 -3.73 -6.87
C GLU A 45 -18.29 -2.74 -7.45
N TYR A 46 -17.47 -3.21 -8.39
CA TYR A 46 -16.44 -2.43 -9.07
C TYR A 46 -16.82 -2.24 -10.53
N LEU A 47 -17.11 -1.01 -10.91
CA LEU A 47 -17.58 -0.65 -12.24
C LEU A 47 -16.42 -0.59 -13.24
N GLN A 48 -16.73 -0.83 -14.52
CA GLN A 48 -15.75 -0.75 -15.60
C GLN A 48 -15.39 0.72 -15.96
N GLN A 49 -16.32 1.64 -15.72
CA GLN A 49 -16.17 3.06 -16.07
C GLN A 49 -16.40 3.94 -14.84
N ASP A 50 -15.71 5.08 -14.81
CA ASP A 50 -15.96 6.11 -13.81
C ASP A 50 -17.40 6.63 -13.95
N THR A 51 -18.10 6.64 -12.84
CA THR A 51 -19.49 7.12 -12.74
C THR A 51 -19.55 8.22 -11.70
N LEU A 52 -20.27 9.29 -12.01
CA LEU A 52 -20.51 10.35 -11.03
C LEU A 52 -21.41 9.80 -9.93
N MET A 53 -20.93 9.84 -8.70
CA MET A 53 -21.61 9.32 -7.52
C MET A 53 -21.68 10.35 -6.43
N GLU A 54 -22.75 10.32 -5.65
CA GLU A 54 -22.93 11.15 -4.47
C GLU A 54 -22.57 10.35 -3.22
N CYS A 55 -21.70 10.92 -2.36
CA CYS A 55 -21.35 10.32 -1.09
C CYS A 55 -22.57 10.26 -0.16
N ALA A 56 -22.90 9.07 0.34
CA ALA A 56 -24.04 8.85 1.22
C ALA A 56 -23.92 9.54 2.59
N ILE A 57 -22.74 10.09 2.94
CA ILE A 57 -22.48 10.75 4.22
C ILE A 57 -22.43 12.28 4.05
N CYS A 58 -21.56 12.80 3.18
CA CYS A 58 -21.32 14.25 3.04
C CYS A 58 -21.95 14.87 1.79
N HIS A 59 -22.61 14.08 0.94
CA HIS A 59 -23.27 14.50 -0.29
C HIS A 59 -22.37 15.12 -1.37
N LYS A 60 -21.04 15.03 -1.20
CA LYS A 60 -20.07 15.40 -2.23
C LYS A 60 -20.26 14.51 -3.45
N GLN A 61 -20.23 15.12 -4.64
CA GLN A 61 -20.23 14.37 -5.90
C GLN A 61 -18.83 14.25 -6.46
N GLU A 62 -18.45 13.03 -6.82
CA GLU A 62 -17.17 12.75 -7.47
C GLU A 62 -17.23 11.50 -8.34
N LEU A 63 -16.25 11.34 -9.23
CA LEU A 63 -16.14 10.16 -10.08
C LEU A 63 -15.57 8.99 -9.30
N SER A 64 -16.24 7.84 -9.36
CA SER A 64 -15.78 6.61 -8.73
C SER A 64 -16.17 5.39 -9.55
N LYS A 65 -15.42 4.30 -9.36
CA LYS A 65 -15.73 2.96 -9.89
C LYS A 65 -16.26 2.01 -8.83
N THR A 66 -16.42 2.46 -7.59
CA THR A 66 -16.78 1.60 -6.46
C THR A 66 -18.05 2.11 -5.80
N ARG A 67 -19.05 1.25 -5.68
CA ARG A 67 -20.27 1.46 -4.90
C ARG A 67 -20.75 0.11 -4.37
N CYS A 68 -21.73 0.10 -3.49
CA CYS A 68 -22.37 -1.16 -3.11
C CYS A 68 -23.48 -1.56 -4.10
N THR A 69 -23.87 -2.82 -4.06
CA THR A 69 -24.96 -3.37 -4.91
C THR A 69 -26.32 -2.70 -4.70
N LYS A 70 -26.47 -1.92 -3.61
CA LYS A 70 -27.66 -1.07 -3.34
C LYS A 70 -27.43 0.39 -3.73
N GLY A 71 -26.31 0.73 -4.38
CA GLY A 71 -26.02 2.04 -4.92
C GLY A 71 -25.35 3.02 -3.97
N HIS A 72 -25.06 2.70 -2.70
CA HIS A 72 -24.36 3.58 -1.80
C HIS A 72 -22.88 3.71 -2.19
N TYR A 73 -22.40 4.94 -2.16
CA TYR A 73 -21.02 5.34 -2.31
C TYR A 73 -20.57 6.11 -1.07
N VAL A 74 -19.33 5.94 -0.62
CA VAL A 74 -18.71 6.70 0.46
C VAL A 74 -17.36 7.21 -0.04
N CYS A 75 -17.14 8.54 0.00
CA CYS A 75 -15.90 9.15 -0.44
C CYS A 75 -14.74 8.84 0.50
N ASN A 76 -13.50 9.00 0.02
CA ASN A 76 -12.31 8.71 0.83
C ASN A 76 -12.26 9.51 2.13
N GLU A 77 -12.69 10.77 2.12
CA GLU A 77 -12.70 11.63 3.31
C GLU A 77 -13.62 11.07 4.39
N CYS A 78 -14.86 10.72 4.02
CA CYS A 78 -15.81 10.11 4.96
C CYS A 78 -15.41 8.69 5.36
N HIS A 79 -14.73 7.93 4.48
CA HIS A 79 -14.22 6.62 4.82
C HIS A 79 -13.09 6.69 5.86
N MET A 80 -12.35 7.78 5.87
CA MET A 80 -11.25 8.05 6.82
C MET A 80 -11.67 8.89 8.02
N GLU A 81 -12.98 9.06 8.28
CA GLU A 81 -13.46 9.76 9.46
C GLU A 81 -12.95 9.09 10.74
N GLY A 82 -12.51 9.89 11.71
CA GLY A 82 -11.93 9.40 12.96
C GLY A 82 -10.41 9.14 12.91
N MET A 83 -9.78 9.19 11.75
CA MET A 83 -8.32 8.97 11.64
C MET A 83 -7.47 10.01 12.38
N ASP A 84 -7.99 11.20 12.65
CA ASP A 84 -7.23 12.22 13.36
C ASP A 84 -6.88 11.80 14.81
N SER A 85 -7.62 10.83 15.35
CA SER A 85 -7.33 10.23 16.66
C SER A 85 -5.98 9.47 16.69
N ILE A 86 -5.43 9.08 15.54
CA ILE A 86 -4.12 8.41 15.51
C ILE A 86 -2.97 9.34 15.95
N ILE A 87 -3.12 10.66 15.83
CA ILE A 87 -2.06 11.60 16.22
C ILE A 87 -1.75 11.43 17.71
N ALA A 88 -2.76 11.46 18.56
CA ALA A 88 -2.56 11.25 19.99
C ALA A 88 -1.92 9.89 20.29
N LEU A 89 -2.42 8.80 19.65
CA LEU A 89 -1.86 7.47 19.78
C LEU A 89 -0.39 7.43 19.35
N CYS A 90 -0.03 8.08 18.25
CA CYS A 90 1.34 8.14 17.74
C CYS A 90 2.28 8.95 18.64
N LEU A 91 1.81 10.04 19.25
CA LEU A 91 2.62 10.90 20.12
C LEU A 91 2.92 10.24 21.48
N ASP A 92 2.03 9.39 21.96
CA ASP A 92 2.19 8.63 23.20
C ASP A 92 2.96 7.31 23.00
N GLU A 93 3.28 6.93 21.75
CA GLU A 93 3.88 5.65 21.43
C GLU A 93 5.42 5.69 21.59
N THR A 94 5.97 4.69 22.26
CA THR A 94 7.42 4.57 22.53
C THR A 94 8.08 3.38 21.86
N SER A 95 7.31 2.49 21.22
CA SER A 95 7.80 1.31 20.53
C SER A 95 8.71 1.69 19.34
N GLN A 96 9.74 0.87 19.11
CA GLN A 96 10.58 0.91 17.91
C GLN A 96 10.15 -0.14 16.87
N ASP A 97 9.10 -0.91 17.19
CA ASP A 97 8.52 -1.90 16.28
C ASP A 97 7.35 -1.30 15.49
N PRO A 98 7.55 -0.96 14.21
CA PRO A 98 6.49 -0.38 13.39
C PRO A 98 5.32 -1.34 13.13
N ILE A 99 5.51 -2.65 13.27
CA ILE A 99 4.43 -3.63 13.16
C ILE A 99 3.51 -3.55 14.39
N ALA A 100 4.08 -3.47 15.59
CA ALA A 100 3.29 -3.33 16.82
C ALA A 100 2.47 -2.03 16.80
N ILE A 101 3.08 -0.92 16.36
CA ILE A 101 2.40 0.37 16.20
C ILE A 101 1.28 0.27 15.17
N LEU A 102 1.56 -0.32 14.00
CA LEU A 102 0.58 -0.52 12.94
C LEU A 102 -0.61 -1.37 13.41
N GLU A 103 -0.37 -2.47 14.13
CA GLU A 103 -1.42 -3.33 14.70
C GLU A 103 -2.32 -2.57 15.69
N LYS A 104 -1.73 -1.74 16.54
CA LYS A 104 -2.46 -0.89 17.49
C LYS A 104 -3.36 0.11 16.78
N MET A 105 -2.88 0.72 15.68
CA MET A 105 -3.70 1.60 14.85
C MET A 105 -4.76 0.83 14.05
N MET A 106 -4.42 -0.33 13.48
CA MET A 106 -5.37 -1.16 12.73
C MET A 106 -6.46 -1.80 13.60
N SER A 107 -6.33 -1.79 14.91
CA SER A 107 -7.35 -2.25 15.85
C SER A 107 -8.35 -1.15 16.24
N GLN A 108 -8.14 0.11 15.81
CA GLN A 108 -9.06 1.19 16.09
C GLN A 108 -10.34 1.08 15.25
N PRO A 109 -11.48 1.58 15.77
CA PRO A 109 -12.78 1.43 15.09
C PRO A 109 -12.84 2.04 13.67
N PHE A 110 -12.05 3.08 13.38
CA PHE A 110 -12.02 3.69 12.05
C PHE A 110 -11.27 2.85 11.01
N CYS A 111 -10.51 1.83 11.42
CA CYS A 111 -9.71 1.04 10.49
C CYS A 111 -10.48 -0.19 10.02
N HIS A 112 -11.04 -0.11 8.84
CA HIS A 112 -11.77 -1.20 8.20
C HIS A 112 -10.85 -2.33 7.72
N MET A 113 -11.43 -3.46 7.29
CA MET A 113 -10.64 -4.57 6.73
C MET A 113 -9.86 -4.12 5.51
N HIS A 114 -10.51 -3.37 4.63
CA HIS A 114 -9.95 -2.76 3.42
C HIS A 114 -10.38 -1.30 3.35
N GLY A 115 -9.44 -0.40 3.04
CA GLY A 115 -9.76 1.00 2.93
C GLY A 115 -8.52 1.90 2.80
N PRO A 116 -8.74 3.17 2.42
CA PRO A 116 -7.68 4.13 2.19
C PRO A 116 -6.95 4.57 3.48
N GLU A 117 -7.47 4.28 4.66
CA GLU A 117 -6.80 4.54 5.93
C GLU A 117 -5.40 3.91 5.99
N HIS A 118 -5.21 2.74 5.36
CA HIS A 118 -3.91 2.06 5.29
C HIS A 118 -2.85 2.87 4.53
N HIS A 119 -3.27 3.78 3.66
CA HIS A 119 -2.37 4.69 2.94
C HIS A 119 -1.72 5.74 3.86
N VAL A 120 -2.28 5.93 5.05
CA VAL A 120 -1.76 6.81 6.10
C VAL A 120 -1.07 5.99 7.19
N LEU A 121 -1.72 4.90 7.65
CA LEU A 121 -1.27 4.14 8.82
C LEU A 121 0.15 3.58 8.66
N VAL A 122 0.52 3.12 7.46
CA VAL A 122 1.86 2.58 7.17
C VAL A 122 2.93 3.64 7.39
N GLY A 123 2.76 4.81 6.78
CA GLY A 123 3.73 5.90 6.93
C GLY A 123 3.80 6.45 8.35
N ALA A 124 2.67 6.52 9.05
CA ALA A 124 2.61 6.97 10.45
C ALA A 124 3.33 5.97 11.38
N ALA A 125 3.09 4.67 11.22
CA ALA A 125 3.77 3.63 12.02
C ALA A 125 5.29 3.67 11.83
N LEU A 126 5.73 3.76 10.57
CA LEU A 126 7.15 3.87 10.24
C LEU A 126 7.78 5.14 10.82
N LEU A 127 7.08 6.27 10.74
CA LEU A 127 7.57 7.56 11.23
C LEU A 127 7.80 7.53 12.75
N VAL A 128 6.85 6.99 13.50
CA VAL A 128 6.95 6.87 14.97
C VAL A 128 8.08 5.92 15.36
N ALA A 129 8.11 4.72 14.78
CA ALA A 129 9.16 3.74 15.07
C ALA A 129 10.55 4.27 14.71
N TYR A 130 10.68 4.95 13.56
CA TYR A 130 11.91 5.60 13.13
C TYR A 130 12.37 6.69 14.11
N ASN A 131 11.47 7.58 14.53
CA ASN A 131 11.78 8.62 15.51
C ASN A 131 12.26 8.02 16.84
N ASN A 132 11.56 7.00 17.36
CA ASN A 132 11.90 6.35 18.62
C ASN A 132 13.23 5.59 18.53
N ALA A 133 13.49 4.92 17.40
CA ALA A 133 14.77 4.26 17.14
C ALA A 133 15.92 5.27 17.01
N LEU A 134 15.69 6.40 16.34
CA LEU A 134 16.68 7.45 16.18
C LEU A 134 17.06 8.08 17.54
N LEU A 135 16.05 8.39 18.37
CA LEU A 135 16.27 8.89 19.73
C LEU A 135 17.08 7.92 20.58
N SER A 136 16.78 6.64 20.49
CA SER A 136 17.51 5.58 21.24
C SER A 136 18.95 5.40 20.75
N GLN A 137 19.26 5.64 19.49
CA GLN A 137 20.58 5.40 18.89
C GLN A 137 21.48 6.65 18.90
N THR A 138 20.91 7.84 19.00
CA THR A 138 21.68 9.11 18.84
C THR A 138 21.43 10.12 19.98
N ASP A 139 20.61 9.78 20.98
CA ASP A 139 20.14 10.66 22.06
C ASP A 139 19.48 11.95 21.57
N SER A 140 19.20 12.07 20.28
CA SER A 140 18.56 13.26 19.68
C SER A 140 17.81 12.91 18.40
N SER A 141 16.70 13.61 18.18
CA SER A 141 16.01 13.61 16.89
C SER A 141 15.79 15.06 16.48
N GLN A 142 16.15 15.39 15.23
CA GLN A 142 15.82 16.68 14.61
C GLN A 142 14.46 16.65 13.93
N LEU A 143 13.70 15.57 14.11
CA LEU A 143 12.37 15.41 13.54
C LEU A 143 11.35 16.04 14.49
N ASP A 144 10.60 17.02 13.98
CA ASP A 144 9.38 17.48 14.63
C ASP A 144 8.28 16.45 14.35
N LEU A 145 8.13 15.48 15.27
CA LEU A 145 7.22 14.34 15.09
C LEU A 145 5.76 14.78 14.86
N PRO A 146 5.18 15.75 15.60
CA PRO A 146 3.82 16.22 15.34
C PRO A 146 3.64 16.76 13.92
N SER A 147 4.53 17.65 13.47
CA SER A 147 4.46 18.22 12.12
C SER A 147 4.67 17.15 11.04
N ALA A 148 5.60 16.23 11.26
CA ALA A 148 5.87 15.14 10.32
C ALA A 148 4.69 14.16 10.21
N LEU A 149 3.97 13.87 11.29
CA LEU A 149 2.74 13.06 11.28
C LEU A 149 1.64 13.74 10.47
N LEU A 150 1.41 15.05 10.69
CA LEU A 150 0.43 15.82 9.90
C LEU A 150 0.76 15.78 8.40
N GLU A 151 2.04 15.86 8.05
CA GLU A 151 2.49 15.79 6.65
C GLU A 151 2.26 14.40 6.04
N VAL A 152 2.60 13.32 6.75
CA VAL A 152 2.33 11.94 6.31
C VAL A 152 0.83 11.73 6.12
N MET A 153 0.00 12.19 7.06
CA MET A 153 -1.45 12.09 6.97
C MET A 153 -2.02 12.87 5.78
N SER A 154 -1.57 14.11 5.61
CA SER A 154 -2.02 14.97 4.51
C SER A 154 -1.72 14.36 3.15
N ARG A 155 -0.52 13.82 2.96
CA ARG A 155 -0.11 13.18 1.70
C ARG A 155 -0.79 11.84 1.49
N GLY A 156 -0.88 11.00 2.52
CA GLY A 156 -1.51 9.68 2.45
C GLY A 156 -3.00 9.76 2.08
N ARG A 157 -3.72 10.77 2.58
CA ARG A 157 -5.12 11.02 2.24
C ARG A 157 -5.35 11.37 0.77
N GLN A 158 -4.34 11.83 0.05
CA GLN A 158 -4.43 12.12 -1.37
C GLN A 158 -4.35 10.86 -2.25
N VAL A 159 -3.94 9.73 -1.70
CA VAL A 159 -3.90 8.46 -2.43
C VAL A 159 -5.30 7.87 -2.50
N PRO A 160 -5.89 7.75 -3.71
CA PRO A 160 -7.29 7.34 -3.83
C PRO A 160 -7.49 5.88 -3.43
N GLY A 161 -8.68 5.58 -2.90
CA GLY A 161 -9.12 4.20 -2.70
C GLY A 161 -9.16 3.43 -4.03
N GLY A 162 -8.77 2.16 -4.01
CA GLY A 162 -8.72 1.33 -5.22
C GLY A 162 -7.50 1.54 -6.13
N ALA A 163 -6.55 2.44 -5.78
CA ALA A 163 -5.35 2.70 -6.56
C ALA A 163 -4.56 1.42 -6.88
N CYS A 164 -4.52 0.46 -5.96
CA CYS A 164 -3.85 -0.84 -6.15
C CYS A 164 -4.36 -1.61 -7.37
N GLY A 165 -5.68 -1.60 -7.63
CA GLY A 165 -6.29 -2.27 -8.77
C GLY A 165 -6.32 -1.43 -10.05
N TYR A 166 -6.61 -0.12 -9.92
CA TYR A 166 -6.84 0.74 -11.09
C TYR A 166 -5.60 1.49 -11.58
N MET A 167 -4.63 1.73 -10.69
CA MET A 167 -3.41 2.46 -11.01
C MET A 167 -2.15 1.59 -10.91
N GLY A 168 -2.30 0.32 -10.49
CA GLY A 168 -1.16 -0.58 -10.30
C GLY A 168 -0.20 -0.15 -9.18
N ALA A 169 -0.68 0.65 -8.21
CA ALA A 169 0.13 1.17 -7.12
C ALA A 169 -0.64 1.02 -5.80
N CYS A 170 -0.21 0.12 -4.94
CA CYS A 170 -0.82 -0.06 -3.63
C CYS A 170 -0.52 1.15 -2.74
N GLY A 171 -1.56 1.70 -2.10
CA GLY A 171 -1.41 2.89 -1.28
C GLY A 171 -0.57 2.66 -0.01
N ALA A 172 -0.49 1.44 0.51
CA ALA A 172 0.43 1.08 1.59
C ALA A 172 1.90 1.27 1.16
N ASP A 173 2.22 0.87 -0.08
CA ASP A 173 3.57 1.02 -0.63
C ASP A 173 3.90 2.49 -0.92
N ILE A 174 2.94 3.26 -1.48
CA ILE A 174 3.09 4.71 -1.65
C ILE A 174 3.35 5.38 -0.30
N SER A 175 2.70 4.92 0.76
CA SER A 175 2.87 5.44 2.12
C SER A 175 4.30 5.27 2.65
N THR A 176 5.02 4.20 2.25
CA THR A 176 6.45 4.05 2.60
C THR A 176 7.32 5.10 1.91
N GLY A 177 7.01 5.43 0.66
CA GLY A 177 7.67 6.52 -0.08
C GLY A 177 7.36 7.90 0.50
N ILE A 178 6.12 8.11 0.97
CA ILE A 178 5.72 9.33 1.69
C ILE A 178 6.53 9.46 2.98
N PHE A 179 6.61 8.40 3.80
CA PHE A 179 7.45 8.36 4.99
C PHE A 179 8.90 8.75 4.65
N MET A 180 9.52 8.08 3.68
CA MET A 180 10.89 8.36 3.26
C MET A 180 11.05 9.82 2.80
N SER A 181 10.08 10.34 2.06
CA SER A 181 10.07 11.73 1.60
C SER A 181 10.03 12.73 2.77
N VAL A 182 9.27 12.45 3.81
CA VAL A 182 9.15 13.32 4.99
C VAL A 182 10.45 13.30 5.80
N VAL A 183 10.98 12.13 6.15
CA VAL A 183 12.20 12.03 6.99
C VAL A 183 13.46 12.55 6.29
N THR A 184 13.50 12.50 4.96
CA THR A 184 14.61 13.03 4.15
C THR A 184 14.36 14.46 3.64
N ARG A 185 13.26 15.11 4.02
CA ARG A 185 12.84 16.44 3.56
C ARG A 185 12.86 16.56 2.03
N ASN A 186 12.36 15.54 1.36
CA ASN A 186 12.41 15.44 -0.09
C ASN A 186 11.49 16.46 -0.79
N ASN A 187 11.90 16.87 -1.99
CA ASN A 187 11.10 17.70 -2.90
C ASN A 187 11.41 17.33 -4.36
N PRO A 188 10.61 17.80 -5.35
CA PRO A 188 10.82 17.44 -6.76
C PRO A 188 12.17 17.85 -7.37
N PHE A 189 12.92 18.78 -6.76
CA PHE A 189 14.24 19.24 -7.21
C PHE A 189 15.39 18.52 -6.50
N ALA A 190 15.11 17.70 -5.49
CA ALA A 190 16.14 16.95 -4.78
C ALA A 190 16.66 15.79 -5.67
N THR A 191 17.88 15.36 -5.41
CA THR A 191 18.53 14.26 -6.16
C THR A 191 18.47 12.96 -5.36
N ASP A 192 19.21 12.87 -4.27
CA ASP A 192 19.33 11.62 -3.50
C ASP A 192 18.05 11.27 -2.72
N SER A 193 17.45 12.24 -2.04
CA SER A 193 16.19 11.99 -1.32
C SER A 193 15.04 11.69 -2.28
N TRP A 194 15.03 12.31 -3.48
CA TRP A 194 14.07 11.96 -4.53
C TRP A 194 14.24 10.50 -4.97
N ARG A 195 15.48 10.08 -5.24
CA ARG A 195 15.79 8.69 -5.59
C ARG A 195 15.38 7.71 -4.49
N LEU A 196 15.71 8.01 -3.22
CA LEU A 196 15.39 7.13 -2.09
C LEU A 196 13.87 6.97 -1.89
N SER A 197 13.10 8.04 -1.97
CA SER A 197 11.64 7.97 -1.82
C SER A 197 10.99 7.12 -2.90
N ASN A 198 11.41 7.28 -4.16
CA ASN A 198 10.89 6.48 -5.27
C ASN A 198 11.34 5.01 -5.19
N LEU A 199 12.61 4.76 -4.82
CA LEU A 199 13.16 3.41 -4.66
C LEU A 199 12.46 2.67 -3.51
N MET A 200 12.14 3.34 -2.41
CA MET A 200 11.40 2.75 -1.29
C MET A 200 10.03 2.26 -1.74
N THR A 201 9.27 3.12 -2.43
CA THR A 201 7.95 2.73 -2.98
C THR A 201 8.10 1.55 -3.95
N ALA A 202 9.08 1.58 -4.84
CA ALA A 202 9.29 0.52 -5.83
C ALA A 202 9.60 -0.83 -5.17
N ARG A 203 10.46 -0.87 -4.14
CA ARG A 203 10.77 -2.10 -3.40
C ARG A 203 9.56 -2.66 -2.66
N ALA A 204 8.74 -1.79 -2.06
CA ALA A 204 7.51 -2.21 -1.39
C ALA A 204 6.49 -2.76 -2.40
N LEU A 205 6.27 -2.07 -3.52
CA LEU A 205 5.38 -2.53 -4.61
C LEU A 205 5.80 -3.88 -5.17
N GLU A 206 7.10 -4.12 -5.33
CA GLU A 206 7.62 -5.42 -5.77
C GLU A 206 7.19 -6.54 -4.82
N GLN A 207 7.32 -6.35 -3.51
CA GLN A 207 6.92 -7.36 -2.52
C GLN A 207 5.42 -7.64 -2.57
N VAL A 208 4.58 -6.62 -2.70
CA VAL A 208 3.14 -6.78 -2.84
C VAL A 208 2.80 -7.51 -4.15
N ALA A 209 3.43 -7.16 -5.27
CA ALA A 209 3.22 -7.78 -6.57
C ALA A 209 3.59 -9.27 -6.58
N LEU A 210 4.72 -9.64 -5.97
CA LEU A 210 5.18 -11.03 -5.86
C LEU A 210 4.22 -11.92 -5.05
N ASN A 211 3.51 -11.34 -4.07
CA ASN A 211 2.51 -12.06 -3.29
C ASN A 211 1.16 -12.19 -4.00
N GLY A 212 0.87 -11.36 -4.98
CA GLY A 212 -0.32 -11.41 -5.82
C GLY A 212 -1.62 -11.03 -5.12
N GLY A 213 -2.69 -10.98 -5.92
CA GLY A 213 -4.04 -10.65 -5.46
C GLY A 213 -4.87 -11.84 -4.93
N PRO A 214 -6.12 -11.57 -4.55
CA PRO A 214 -6.74 -10.24 -4.50
C PRO A 214 -6.11 -9.33 -3.44
N ARG A 215 -6.43 -8.01 -3.49
CA ARG A 215 -5.93 -7.04 -2.51
C ARG A 215 -6.18 -7.51 -1.08
N CYS A 216 -5.24 -7.20 -0.21
CA CYS A 216 -5.44 -7.33 1.23
C CYS A 216 -4.68 -6.21 1.95
N CYS A 217 -5.39 -5.12 2.31
CA CYS A 217 -4.74 -3.94 2.89
C CYS A 217 -3.92 -4.27 4.15
N LYS A 218 -4.31 -5.30 4.92
CA LYS A 218 -3.52 -5.76 6.07
C LYS A 218 -2.21 -6.42 5.65
N ARG A 219 -2.26 -7.42 4.75
CA ARG A 219 -1.07 -8.11 4.22
C ARG A 219 -0.12 -7.12 3.54
N ASP A 220 -0.67 -6.28 2.68
CA ASP A 220 0.10 -5.34 1.89
C ASP A 220 0.77 -4.30 2.80
N SER A 221 0.09 -3.85 3.88
CA SER A 221 0.70 -3.01 4.91
C SER A 221 1.85 -3.69 5.66
N TYR A 222 1.72 -4.97 6.02
CA TYR A 222 2.83 -5.70 6.66
C TYR A 222 4.02 -5.85 5.72
N LEU A 223 3.81 -6.21 4.46
CA LEU A 223 4.87 -6.31 3.45
C LEU A 223 5.60 -4.97 3.29
N SER A 224 4.84 -3.88 3.17
CA SER A 224 5.36 -2.53 3.03
C SER A 224 6.22 -2.13 4.22
N VAL A 225 5.73 -2.35 5.45
CA VAL A 225 6.45 -2.00 6.69
C VAL A 225 7.72 -2.82 6.84
N LEU A 226 7.66 -4.15 6.66
CA LEU A 226 8.84 -5.01 6.79
C LEU A 226 9.92 -4.67 5.76
N THR A 227 9.51 -4.34 4.53
CA THR A 227 10.44 -3.86 3.49
C THR A 227 11.07 -2.53 3.89
N ALA A 228 10.28 -1.61 4.45
CA ALA A 228 10.78 -0.31 4.87
C ALA A 228 11.76 -0.41 6.04
N VAL A 229 11.58 -1.33 6.97
CA VAL A 229 12.53 -1.56 8.08
C VAL A 229 13.93 -1.89 7.53
N ASP A 230 14.01 -2.84 6.59
CA ASP A 230 15.28 -3.22 5.98
C ASP A 230 15.87 -2.07 5.16
N PHE A 231 15.04 -1.35 4.41
CA PHE A 231 15.46 -0.22 3.59
C PHE A 231 16.01 0.95 4.42
N VAL A 232 15.36 1.28 5.51
CA VAL A 232 15.80 2.36 6.43
C VAL A 232 17.15 2.03 7.04
N LYS A 233 17.35 0.78 7.47
CA LYS A 233 18.63 0.32 7.97
C LYS A 233 19.74 0.43 6.92
N GLU A 234 19.46 0.00 5.67
CA GLU A 234 20.40 0.02 4.56
C GLU A 234 20.81 1.45 4.16
N HIS A 235 19.85 2.38 4.10
CA HIS A 235 20.07 3.69 3.49
C HIS A 235 20.18 4.86 4.46
N LEU A 236 19.61 4.74 5.65
CA LEU A 236 19.63 5.79 6.69
C LEU A 236 20.43 5.38 7.93
N GLY A 237 20.85 4.11 8.04
CA GLY A 237 21.62 3.60 9.19
C GLY A 237 20.81 3.48 10.49
N VAL A 238 19.49 3.70 10.46
CA VAL A 238 18.62 3.61 11.63
C VAL A 238 18.03 2.21 11.71
N SER A 239 18.22 1.51 12.82
CA SER A 239 17.70 0.17 13.05
C SER A 239 16.41 0.24 13.88
N MET A 240 15.29 -0.01 13.24
CA MET A 240 14.01 -0.25 13.91
C MET A 240 13.87 -1.73 14.29
N GLU A 241 13.02 -2.05 15.25
CA GLU A 241 12.69 -3.43 15.58
C GLU A 241 11.94 -4.09 14.42
N LYS A 242 12.19 -5.40 14.24
CA LYS A 242 11.55 -6.19 13.17
C LYS A 242 10.85 -7.40 13.77
N ALA A 243 9.56 -7.25 14.07
CA ALA A 243 8.77 -8.34 14.62
C ALA A 243 8.40 -9.39 13.56
N THR A 244 8.16 -10.62 14.04
CA THR A 244 7.50 -11.65 13.24
C THR A 244 6.00 -11.38 13.21
N VAL A 245 5.42 -11.34 12.01
CA VAL A 245 4.00 -11.06 11.81
C VAL A 245 3.20 -12.35 11.69
N THR A 246 2.12 -12.44 12.47
CA THR A 246 1.07 -13.44 12.31
C THR A 246 -0.27 -12.73 12.20
N CYS A 247 -0.98 -12.93 11.09
CA CYS A 247 -2.24 -12.23 10.84
C CYS A 247 -3.37 -12.74 11.76
N SER A 248 -3.93 -11.85 12.57
CA SER A 248 -5.09 -12.12 13.44
C SER A 248 -6.45 -12.00 12.72
N ARG A 249 -6.45 -11.52 11.46
CA ARG A 249 -7.68 -11.14 10.73
C ARG A 249 -8.04 -12.10 9.60
N SER A 250 -7.32 -13.22 9.46
CA SER A 250 -7.50 -14.18 8.36
C SER A 250 -8.88 -14.82 8.32
N GLN A 251 -9.52 -15.01 9.48
CA GLN A 251 -10.83 -15.63 9.59
C GLN A 251 -11.99 -14.68 9.29
N ILE A 252 -11.78 -13.38 9.46
CA ILE A 252 -12.81 -12.35 9.23
C ILE A 252 -12.61 -11.60 7.91
N ASN A 253 -11.57 -11.93 7.16
CA ASN A 253 -11.28 -11.35 5.85
C ASN A 253 -11.80 -12.27 4.75
N ASN A 254 -12.91 -11.92 4.12
CA ASN A 254 -13.53 -12.68 3.04
C ASN A 254 -12.63 -12.78 1.79
N GLN A 255 -11.62 -11.92 1.65
CA GLN A 255 -10.64 -11.93 0.55
C GLN A 255 -9.32 -12.61 0.94
N CYS A 256 -9.28 -13.32 2.07
CA CYS A 256 -8.06 -13.96 2.54
C CYS A 256 -7.60 -15.08 1.60
N ILE A 257 -6.32 -15.03 1.19
CA ILE A 257 -5.71 -16.06 0.34
C ILE A 257 -5.23 -17.30 1.13
N GLY A 258 -5.52 -17.37 2.42
CA GLY A 258 -5.24 -18.52 3.27
C GLY A 258 -3.77 -18.89 3.33
N LYS A 259 -3.45 -20.16 3.08
CA LYS A 259 -2.07 -20.69 3.13
C LYS A 259 -1.07 -20.00 2.18
N ARG A 260 -1.53 -19.30 1.16
CA ARG A 260 -0.64 -18.55 0.24
C ARG A 260 -0.15 -17.24 0.85
N CYS A 261 -0.79 -16.75 1.91
CA CYS A 261 -0.37 -15.53 2.60
C CYS A 261 0.85 -15.80 3.49
N PRO A 262 1.94 -15.03 3.38
CA PRO A 262 3.14 -15.23 4.21
C PRO A 262 2.87 -15.02 5.70
N PHE A 263 1.80 -14.33 6.06
CA PHE A 263 1.40 -14.02 7.43
C PHE A 263 0.27 -14.94 7.94
N SER A 264 0.02 -16.05 7.26
CA SER A 264 -1.04 -16.97 7.64
C SER A 264 -0.76 -17.61 9.00
N PRO A 265 -1.71 -17.63 9.95
CA PRO A 265 -1.52 -18.30 11.24
C PRO A 265 -1.32 -19.82 11.09
N ILE A 266 -1.65 -20.40 9.93
CA ILE A 266 -1.45 -21.84 9.66
C ILE A 266 0.02 -22.21 9.58
N HIS A 267 0.91 -21.28 9.21
CA HIS A 267 2.36 -21.54 9.16
C HIS A 267 2.98 -21.74 10.55
N ASN A 268 2.33 -21.22 11.59
CA ASN A 268 2.82 -21.32 12.98
C ASN A 268 2.29 -22.57 13.72
N GLN A 269 1.57 -23.45 13.04
CA GLN A 269 0.97 -24.68 13.62
C GLN A 269 1.74 -25.94 13.24
N GLN A 270 2.94 -25.84 12.67
CA GLN A 270 3.84 -26.97 12.33
C GLN A 270 4.99 -27.09 13.31
#